data_ebb5973501740d2c30bf59b6eb330615
#
_entry.id   ebb5973501740d2c30bf59b6eb330615
#
_cell.length_a   1.000
_cell.length_b   1.000
_cell.length_c   1.000
_cell.angle_alpha   90.00
_cell.angle_beta   90.00
_cell.angle_gamma   90.00
#
_symmetry.space_group_name_H-M   'P 1'
#
loop_
_entity.id
_entity.type
_entity.pdbx_description
1 polymer ?
#
loop_
_entity_poly.entity_id
_entity_poly.type
_entity_poly.pdbx_seq_one_letter_code
_entity_poly.pdbx_strand_id
1 'polypeptide(L)'
;FDSLQSGESYQAIRPVLQIGILNFTLFPEQPEFYATYQFLNVKNHSLYSDKLRISVLNLTQIELATKEDKSCQIDAWANLFKATTWEELTMLAQNNEYIKEAADTIFRLCQDERVRMECQAREDHYRTQLGIQQMMDRQAAEIQSRNAEIEAQAAEIQSQNAEIKTQAAEIDKLKTWIKAHGYDPADI
;
A
#
# COMPACT_ATOMS: atom_id res chain seq x y z
N PHE A 1 19.15 23.38 4.53
CA PHE A 1 19.92 23.15 3.30
C PHE A 1 21.05 24.17 3.28
N ASP A 2 22.26 23.76 3.66
CA ASP A 2 23.47 24.49 3.34
C ASP A 2 23.67 24.40 1.83
N SER A 3 23.05 25.32 1.12
CA SER A 3 23.14 25.39 -0.33
C SER A 3 24.55 25.86 -0.72
N LEU A 4 25.11 25.25 -1.74
CA LEU A 4 26.28 25.75 -2.44
C LEU A 4 26.09 27.25 -2.78
N GLN A 5 27.06 28.04 -2.49
CA GLN A 5 27.09 29.42 -2.99
C GLN A 5 27.46 29.42 -4.48
N SER A 6 27.03 30.47 -5.18
CA SER A 6 27.33 30.62 -6.62
C SER A 6 28.83 30.59 -6.85
N GLY A 7 29.30 29.61 -7.65
CA GLY A 7 30.75 29.45 -7.96
C GLY A 7 31.45 28.35 -7.14
N GLU A 8 30.80 27.73 -6.17
CA GLU A 8 31.39 26.59 -5.44
C GLU A 8 31.32 25.30 -6.24
N SER A 9 32.33 24.45 -6.03
CA SER A 9 32.38 23.12 -6.69
C SER A 9 31.33 22.17 -6.11
N TYR A 10 30.64 21.40 -6.97
CA TYR A 10 29.78 20.30 -6.55
C TYR A 10 30.47 19.25 -5.68
N GLN A 11 31.79 19.19 -5.70
CA GLN A 11 32.55 18.30 -4.81
C GLN A 11 32.50 18.76 -3.33
N ALA A 12 32.18 20.01 -3.06
CA ALA A 12 32.03 20.54 -1.71
C ALA A 12 30.68 20.20 -1.06
N ILE A 13 29.72 19.65 -1.81
CA ILE A 13 28.41 19.23 -1.27
C ILE A 13 28.61 18.17 -0.17
N ARG A 14 28.04 18.42 0.99
CA ARG A 14 28.02 17.44 2.08
C ARG A 14 27.12 16.25 1.70
N PRO A 15 27.47 15.02 2.12
CA PRO A 15 26.60 13.87 1.92
C PRO A 15 25.24 14.07 2.60
N VAL A 16 24.18 13.68 1.88
CA VAL A 16 22.81 13.66 2.40
C VAL A 16 22.42 12.22 2.62
N LEU A 17 22.11 11.87 3.86
CA LEU A 17 21.56 10.59 4.25
C LEU A 17 20.10 10.81 4.66
N GLN A 18 19.17 10.21 3.91
CA GLN A 18 17.78 10.14 4.28
C GLN A 18 17.50 8.78 4.93
N ILE A 19 16.92 8.79 6.12
CA ILE A 19 16.52 7.56 6.81
C ILE A 19 14.99 7.50 6.83
N GLY A 20 14.41 6.46 6.25
CA GLY A 20 13.00 6.13 6.34
C GLY A 20 12.79 5.03 7.38
N ILE A 21 11.91 5.26 8.35
CA ILE A 21 11.49 4.25 9.33
C ILE A 21 10.04 3.88 8.96
N LEU A 22 9.84 2.61 8.58
CA LEU A 22 8.57 2.12 8.04
C LEU A 22 7.96 1.06 8.95
N ASN A 23 6.67 1.20 9.22
CA ASN A 23 5.88 0.17 9.91
C ASN A 23 5.03 -0.64 8.91
N PHE A 24 5.53 -0.81 7.69
CA PHE A 24 4.94 -1.63 6.64
C PHE A 24 6.05 -2.10 5.70
N THR A 25 5.81 -3.19 4.97
CA THR A 25 6.78 -3.73 4.00
C THR A 25 6.69 -2.96 2.68
N LEU A 26 7.76 -2.25 2.30
CA LEU A 26 7.80 -1.44 1.09
C LEU A 26 7.83 -2.30 -0.18
N PHE A 27 8.63 -3.39 -0.16
CA PHE A 27 8.79 -4.33 -1.27
C PHE A 27 8.44 -5.75 -0.79
N PRO A 28 7.17 -6.19 -0.89
CA PRO A 28 6.75 -7.51 -0.42
C PRO A 28 7.46 -8.67 -1.11
N GLU A 29 7.88 -8.49 -2.36
CA GLU A 29 8.59 -9.48 -3.17
C GLU A 29 10.04 -9.70 -2.70
N GLN A 30 10.64 -8.69 -2.07
CA GLN A 30 12.00 -8.69 -1.56
C GLN A 30 12.03 -7.99 -0.21
N PRO A 31 11.51 -8.65 0.85
CA PRO A 31 11.46 -8.05 2.18
C PRO A 31 12.86 -7.97 2.78
N GLU A 32 13.25 -6.80 3.26
CA GLU A 32 14.51 -6.56 3.95
C GLU A 32 14.25 -5.80 5.24
N PHE A 33 15.06 -6.07 6.27
CA PHE A 33 14.99 -5.35 7.54
C PHE A 33 15.60 -3.96 7.44
N TYR A 34 16.83 -3.90 6.92
CA TYR A 34 17.55 -2.63 6.70
C TYR A 34 18.21 -2.65 5.34
N ALA A 35 17.85 -1.68 4.52
CA ALA A 35 18.37 -1.56 3.16
C ALA A 35 18.89 -0.15 2.90
N THR A 36 19.98 -0.04 2.14
CA THR A 36 20.51 1.23 1.67
C THR A 36 20.46 1.31 0.16
N TYR A 37 19.82 2.35 -0.34
CA TYR A 37 19.63 2.60 -1.77
C TYR A 37 20.52 3.75 -2.23
N GLN A 38 21.01 3.61 -3.47
CA GLN A 38 21.83 4.63 -4.15
C GLN A 38 21.25 4.91 -5.54
N PHE A 39 21.57 6.07 -6.08
CA PHE A 39 21.14 6.48 -7.41
C PHE A 39 22.11 5.97 -8.47
N LEU A 40 21.63 5.17 -9.39
CA LEU A 40 22.39 4.56 -10.45
C LEU A 40 21.90 4.99 -11.83
N ASN A 41 22.81 5.05 -12.79
CA ASN A 41 22.46 5.19 -14.19
C ASN A 41 21.71 3.93 -14.68
N VAL A 42 20.50 4.11 -15.21
CA VAL A 42 19.64 2.99 -15.65
C VAL A 42 20.26 2.13 -16.75
N LYS A 43 21.16 2.70 -17.59
CA LYS A 43 21.75 1.99 -18.73
C LYS A 43 22.95 1.13 -18.37
N ASN A 44 23.82 1.63 -17.51
CA ASN A 44 25.11 1.00 -17.22
C ASN A 44 25.36 0.77 -15.73
N HIS A 45 24.39 1.09 -14.87
CA HIS A 45 24.43 0.96 -13.41
C HIS A 45 25.61 1.70 -12.75
N SER A 46 26.20 2.68 -13.42
CA SER A 46 27.22 3.53 -12.80
C SER A 46 26.59 4.39 -11.71
N LEU A 47 27.28 4.54 -10.57
CA LEU A 47 26.84 5.36 -9.46
C LEU A 47 26.77 6.82 -9.88
N TYR A 48 25.62 7.48 -9.67
CA TYR A 48 25.44 8.89 -9.96
C TYR A 48 26.24 9.76 -8.98
N SER A 49 26.12 9.47 -7.70
CA SER A 49 26.84 10.16 -6.61
C SER A 49 26.84 9.28 -5.36
N ASP A 50 27.96 9.27 -4.65
CA ASP A 50 28.11 8.65 -3.32
C ASP A 50 27.53 9.51 -2.19
N LYS A 51 27.19 10.77 -2.49
CA LYS A 51 26.73 11.77 -1.54
C LYS A 51 25.24 11.74 -1.25
N LEU A 52 24.47 10.93 -2.00
CA LEU A 52 23.04 10.78 -1.79
C LEU A 52 22.70 9.31 -1.52
N ARG A 53 22.22 9.04 -0.32
CA ARG A 53 21.81 7.70 0.13
C ARG A 53 20.46 7.75 0.80
N ILE A 54 19.66 6.72 0.55
CA ILE A 54 18.38 6.50 1.23
C ILE A 54 18.50 5.19 1.98
N SER A 55 18.44 5.23 3.30
CA SER A 55 18.38 4.05 4.14
C SER A 55 16.96 3.82 4.62
N VAL A 56 16.47 2.60 4.55
CA VAL A 56 15.12 2.20 4.96
C VAL A 56 15.22 1.16 6.05
N LEU A 57 14.63 1.45 7.20
CA LEU A 57 14.48 0.55 8.32
C LEU A 57 13.03 0.08 8.39
N ASN A 58 12.81 -1.22 8.20
CA ASN A 58 11.47 -1.80 8.20
C ASN A 58 11.18 -2.47 9.55
N LEU A 59 10.34 -1.84 10.36
CA LEU A 59 9.99 -2.32 11.71
C LEU A 59 9.20 -3.64 11.69
N THR A 60 8.56 -3.99 10.56
CA THR A 60 7.79 -5.24 10.45
C THR A 60 8.69 -6.45 10.13
N GLN A 61 9.96 -6.21 9.75
CA GLN A 61 10.90 -7.23 9.27
C GLN A 61 12.12 -7.40 10.20
N ILE A 62 12.00 -7.09 11.49
CA ILE A 62 13.12 -7.19 12.47
C ILE A 62 13.71 -8.61 12.49
N GLU A 63 12.91 -9.62 12.25
CA GLU A 63 13.33 -11.04 12.21
C GLU A 63 14.37 -11.32 11.12
N LEU A 64 14.37 -10.49 10.04
CA LEU A 64 15.31 -10.59 8.94
C LEU A 64 16.65 -9.86 9.21
N ALA A 65 16.83 -9.29 10.41
CA ALA A 65 18.06 -8.60 10.79
C ALA A 65 19.29 -9.48 10.63
N THR A 66 20.24 -9.05 9.81
CA THR A 66 21.49 -9.75 9.56
C THR A 66 22.42 -9.69 10.78
N LYS A 67 23.50 -10.47 10.74
CA LYS A 67 24.54 -10.39 11.78
C LYS A 67 25.21 -9.00 11.83
N GLU A 68 25.33 -8.35 10.67
CA GLU A 68 25.88 -7.01 10.54
C GLU A 68 24.93 -5.99 11.17
N ASP A 69 23.65 -6.06 10.88
CA ASP A 69 22.64 -5.17 11.47
C ASP A 69 22.64 -5.27 12.99
N LYS A 70 22.72 -6.48 13.53
CA LYS A 70 22.81 -6.73 14.98
C LYS A 70 24.11 -6.23 15.58
N SER A 71 25.24 -6.37 14.87
CA SER A 71 26.52 -5.85 15.35
C SER A 71 26.55 -4.33 15.39
N CYS A 72 25.80 -3.66 14.49
CA CYS A 72 25.59 -2.22 14.46
C CYS A 72 24.42 -1.78 15.37
N GLN A 73 23.77 -2.70 16.07
CA GLN A 73 22.64 -2.44 16.98
C GLN A 73 21.43 -1.78 16.30
N ILE A 74 21.26 -1.96 14.98
CA ILE A 74 20.12 -1.43 14.22
C ILE A 74 18.81 -2.07 14.69
N ASP A 75 18.85 -3.36 15.03
CA ASP A 75 17.73 -4.09 15.62
C ASP A 75 17.30 -3.54 16.98
N ALA A 76 18.25 -3.06 17.80
CA ALA A 76 17.92 -2.40 19.07
C ALA A 76 17.17 -1.08 18.87
N TRP A 77 17.60 -0.28 17.89
CA TRP A 77 16.87 0.93 17.48
C TRP A 77 15.48 0.61 16.91
N ALA A 78 15.37 -0.41 16.08
CA ALA A 78 14.07 -0.83 15.54
C ALA A 78 13.09 -1.26 16.66
N ASN A 79 13.59 -1.99 17.65
CA ASN A 79 12.79 -2.37 18.81
C ASN A 79 12.39 -1.16 19.66
N LEU A 80 13.27 -0.16 19.82
CA LEU A 80 12.94 1.09 20.48
C LEU A 80 11.79 1.82 19.79
N PHE A 81 11.82 1.94 18.45
CA PHE A 81 10.74 2.57 17.69
C PHE A 81 9.43 1.77 17.69
N LYS A 82 9.51 0.48 17.94
CA LYS A 82 8.34 -0.41 18.00
C LYS A 82 7.76 -0.54 19.40
N ALA A 83 8.52 -0.18 20.43
CA ALA A 83 8.08 -0.29 21.81
C ALA A 83 6.84 0.57 22.08
N THR A 84 5.85 -0.04 22.72
CA THR A 84 4.57 0.59 23.05
C THR A 84 4.38 0.78 24.55
N THR A 85 5.20 0.12 25.37
CA THR A 85 5.12 0.17 26.82
C THR A 85 6.42 0.71 27.43
N TRP A 86 6.29 1.27 28.65
CA TRP A 86 7.44 1.76 29.38
C TRP A 86 8.38 0.63 29.83
N GLU A 87 7.83 -0.52 30.15
CA GLU A 87 8.57 -1.72 30.53
C GLU A 87 9.49 -2.18 29.39
N GLU A 88 8.97 -2.22 28.15
CA GLU A 88 9.77 -2.54 26.97
C GLU A 88 10.92 -1.56 26.77
N LEU A 89 10.65 -0.25 26.86
CA LEU A 89 11.68 0.79 26.75
C LEU A 89 12.76 0.62 27.82
N THR A 90 12.38 0.34 29.06
CA THR A 90 13.31 0.15 30.17
C THR A 90 14.19 -1.08 29.96
N MET A 91 13.64 -2.18 29.45
CA MET A 91 14.41 -3.39 29.14
C MET A 91 15.44 -3.13 28.03
N LEU A 92 15.06 -2.43 26.97
CA LEU A 92 15.94 -2.08 25.86
C LEU A 92 17.08 -1.15 26.30
N ALA A 93 16.80 -0.23 27.21
CA ALA A 93 17.73 0.74 27.74
C ALA A 93 18.85 0.13 28.61
N GLN A 94 18.68 -1.10 29.13
CA GLN A 94 19.68 -1.73 30.02
C GLN A 94 20.99 -2.05 29.34
N ASN A 95 21.00 -2.30 28.04
CA ASN A 95 22.14 -2.86 27.31
C ASN A 95 22.85 -1.84 26.40
N ASN A 96 22.35 -0.62 26.28
CA ASN A 96 22.88 0.38 25.35
C ASN A 96 22.63 1.79 25.90
N GLU A 97 23.72 2.54 26.13
CA GLU A 97 23.68 3.88 26.68
C GLU A 97 22.93 4.89 25.77
N TYR A 98 23.09 4.76 24.44
CA TYR A 98 22.37 5.61 23.48
C TYR A 98 20.87 5.31 23.45
N ILE A 99 20.49 4.04 23.55
CA ILE A 99 19.08 3.64 23.67
C ILE A 99 18.48 4.18 24.96
N LYS A 100 19.26 4.17 26.06
CA LYS A 100 18.84 4.71 27.34
C LYS A 100 18.57 6.21 27.25
N GLU A 101 19.49 6.98 26.67
CA GLU A 101 19.32 8.42 26.48
C GLU A 101 18.10 8.75 25.60
N ALA A 102 17.87 7.96 24.55
CA ALA A 102 16.70 8.09 23.70
C ALA A 102 15.42 7.75 24.46
N ALA A 103 15.39 6.68 25.26
CA ALA A 103 14.25 6.28 26.08
C ALA A 103 13.93 7.35 27.14
N ASP A 104 14.94 7.91 27.79
CA ASP A 104 14.77 9.01 28.77
C ASP A 104 14.20 10.27 28.10
N THR A 105 14.60 10.54 26.86
CA THR A 105 14.07 11.65 26.07
C THR A 105 12.61 11.43 25.70
N ILE A 106 12.25 10.23 25.21
CA ILE A 106 10.87 9.83 24.95
C ILE A 106 10.01 9.98 26.21
N PHE A 107 10.51 9.50 27.35
CA PHE A 107 9.79 9.62 28.62
C PHE A 107 9.47 11.07 29.00
N ARG A 108 10.48 11.97 28.87
CA ARG A 108 10.27 13.41 29.13
C ARG A 108 9.24 14.02 28.19
N LEU A 109 9.32 13.68 26.90
CA LEU A 109 8.34 14.16 25.91
C LEU A 109 6.92 13.64 26.18
N CYS A 110 6.78 12.38 26.61
CA CYS A 110 5.47 11.81 26.96
C CYS A 110 4.85 12.43 28.20
N GLN A 111 5.62 13.11 29.06
CA GLN A 111 5.08 13.86 30.19
C GLN A 111 4.54 15.25 29.77
N ASP A 112 4.88 15.76 28.61
CA ASP A 112 4.31 16.99 28.08
C ASP A 112 2.90 16.72 27.53
N GLU A 113 1.88 17.29 28.21
CA GLU A 113 0.47 17.11 27.85
C GLU A 113 0.17 17.54 26.41
N ARG A 114 0.85 18.56 25.90
CA ARG A 114 0.70 19.03 24.52
C ARG A 114 1.20 17.98 23.52
N VAL A 115 2.35 17.35 23.79
CA VAL A 115 2.92 16.31 22.92
C VAL A 115 2.02 15.08 22.92
N ARG A 116 1.45 14.71 24.07
CA ARG A 116 0.47 13.60 24.18
C ARG A 116 -0.78 13.88 23.34
N MET A 117 -1.33 15.09 23.42
CA MET A 117 -2.49 15.48 22.62
C MET A 117 -2.19 15.46 21.11
N GLU A 118 -1.01 15.94 20.69
CA GLU A 118 -0.60 15.89 19.28
C GLU A 118 -0.43 14.46 18.78
N CYS A 119 0.15 13.57 19.57
CA CYS A 119 0.27 12.15 19.24
C CYS A 119 -1.09 11.48 19.10
N GLN A 120 -2.00 11.73 20.05
CA GLN A 120 -3.34 11.18 20.02
C GLN A 120 -4.15 11.68 18.81
N ALA A 121 -4.05 12.96 18.47
CA ALA A 121 -4.70 13.52 17.29
C ALA A 121 -4.18 12.89 15.98
N ARG A 122 -2.88 12.57 15.89
CA ARG A 122 -2.32 11.84 14.75
C ARG A 122 -2.84 10.40 14.67
N GLU A 123 -2.87 9.68 15.79
CA GLU A 123 -3.41 8.31 15.82
C GLU A 123 -4.87 8.26 15.37
N ASP A 124 -5.69 9.20 15.85
CA ASP A 124 -7.09 9.31 15.46
C ASP A 124 -7.25 9.63 13.97
N HIS A 125 -6.37 10.50 13.44
CA HIS A 125 -6.34 10.78 12.00
C HIS A 125 -6.00 9.53 11.18
N TYR A 126 -4.94 8.79 11.55
CA TYR A 126 -4.58 7.54 10.86
C TYR A 126 -5.67 6.48 10.94
N ARG A 127 -6.30 6.32 12.11
CA ARG A 127 -7.41 5.38 12.31
C ARG A 127 -8.60 5.74 11.40
N THR A 128 -8.89 7.03 11.30
CA THR A 128 -9.96 7.53 10.40
C THR A 128 -9.63 7.27 8.94
N GLN A 129 -8.41 7.56 8.50
CA GLN A 129 -7.97 7.27 7.12
C GLN A 129 -8.04 5.78 6.79
N LEU A 130 -7.58 4.92 7.69
CA LEU A 130 -7.67 3.47 7.51
C LEU A 130 -9.13 3.00 7.39
N GLY A 131 -10.02 3.55 8.22
CA GLY A 131 -11.46 3.26 8.14
C GLY A 131 -12.08 3.68 6.81
N ILE A 132 -11.70 4.85 6.28
CA ILE A 132 -12.15 5.33 4.97
C ILE A 132 -11.64 4.40 3.87
N GLN A 133 -10.36 4.04 3.90
CA GLN A 133 -9.78 3.13 2.90
C GLN A 133 -10.50 1.77 2.90
N GLN A 134 -10.73 1.18 4.05
CA GLN A 134 -11.46 -0.08 4.16
C GLN A 134 -12.90 0.01 3.63
N MET A 135 -13.56 1.16 3.83
CA MET A 135 -14.89 1.40 3.28
C MET A 135 -14.86 1.51 1.76
N MET A 136 -13.88 2.22 1.20
CA MET A 136 -13.69 2.33 -0.24
C MET A 136 -13.41 0.97 -0.89
N ASP A 137 -12.57 0.15 -0.27
CA ASP A 137 -12.25 -1.20 -0.77
C ASP A 137 -13.49 -2.11 -0.78
N ARG A 138 -14.35 -2.02 0.26
CA ARG A 138 -15.63 -2.75 0.30
C ARG A 138 -16.58 -2.29 -0.80
N GLN A 139 -16.71 -0.98 -1.00
CA GLN A 139 -17.55 -0.43 -2.06
C GLN A 139 -17.04 -0.84 -3.45
N ALA A 140 -15.75 -0.82 -3.67
CA ALA A 140 -15.14 -1.27 -4.93
C ALA A 140 -15.45 -2.75 -5.20
N ALA A 141 -15.32 -3.61 -4.20
CA ALA A 141 -15.66 -5.04 -4.31
C ALA A 141 -17.16 -5.25 -4.59
N GLU A 142 -18.04 -4.50 -3.94
CA GLU A 142 -19.50 -4.56 -4.19
C GLU A 142 -19.85 -4.13 -5.61
N ILE A 143 -19.26 -3.01 -6.09
CA ILE A 143 -19.45 -2.54 -7.46
C ILE A 143 -18.98 -3.60 -8.47
N GLN A 144 -17.84 -4.22 -8.22
CA GLN A 144 -17.30 -5.28 -9.09
C GLN A 144 -18.26 -6.49 -9.14
N SER A 145 -18.79 -6.91 -8.01
CA SER A 145 -19.78 -8.00 -7.94
C SER A 145 -21.05 -7.67 -8.71
N ARG A 146 -21.59 -6.47 -8.52
CA ARG A 146 -22.80 -6.02 -9.24
C ARG A 146 -22.59 -5.90 -10.74
N ASN A 147 -21.41 -5.43 -11.16
CA ASN A 147 -21.08 -5.37 -12.60
C ASN A 147 -21.05 -6.78 -13.22
N ALA A 148 -20.48 -7.77 -12.53
CA ALA A 148 -20.48 -9.16 -12.99
C ALA A 148 -21.90 -9.73 -13.10
N GLU A 149 -22.79 -9.41 -12.16
CA GLU A 149 -24.21 -9.79 -12.23
C GLU A 149 -24.94 -9.14 -13.43
N ILE A 150 -24.67 -7.85 -13.67
CA ILE A 150 -25.25 -7.11 -14.82
C ILE A 150 -24.77 -7.72 -16.14
N GLU A 151 -23.49 -8.06 -16.25
CA GLU A 151 -22.94 -8.72 -17.45
C GLU A 151 -23.59 -10.10 -17.69
N ALA A 152 -23.78 -10.88 -16.63
CA ALA A 152 -24.45 -12.18 -16.72
C ALA A 152 -25.92 -12.03 -17.17
N GLN A 153 -26.65 -11.08 -16.59
CA GLN A 153 -28.04 -10.79 -17.00
C GLN A 153 -28.12 -10.28 -18.44
N ALA A 154 -27.18 -9.44 -18.87
CA ALA A 154 -27.13 -8.96 -20.24
C ALA A 154 -26.90 -10.10 -21.24
N ALA A 155 -26.04 -11.07 -20.92
CA ALA A 155 -25.82 -12.24 -21.74
C ALA A 155 -27.07 -13.13 -21.81
N GLU A 156 -27.79 -13.32 -20.70
CA GLU A 156 -29.03 -14.07 -20.66
C GLU A 156 -30.12 -13.40 -21.51
N ILE A 157 -30.30 -12.08 -21.40
CA ILE A 157 -31.24 -11.30 -22.22
C ILE A 157 -30.89 -11.42 -23.70
N GLN A 158 -29.62 -11.39 -24.07
CA GLN A 158 -29.21 -11.60 -25.46
C GLN A 158 -29.60 -13.01 -25.97
N SER A 159 -29.40 -14.04 -25.16
CA SER A 159 -29.79 -15.41 -25.49
C SER A 159 -31.31 -15.53 -25.70
N GLN A 160 -32.08 -15.00 -24.76
CA GLN A 160 -33.56 -15.01 -24.85
C GLN A 160 -34.07 -14.24 -26.09
N ASN A 161 -33.47 -13.10 -26.39
CA ASN A 161 -33.82 -12.33 -27.59
C ASN A 161 -33.50 -13.09 -28.90
N ALA A 162 -32.42 -13.87 -28.95
CA ALA A 162 -32.10 -14.71 -30.08
C ALA A 162 -33.15 -15.83 -30.26
N GLU A 163 -33.56 -16.43 -29.14
CA GLU A 163 -34.59 -17.47 -29.11
C GLU A 163 -35.97 -16.94 -29.58
N ILE A 164 -36.38 -15.77 -29.07
CA ILE A 164 -37.60 -15.09 -29.48
C ILE A 164 -37.57 -14.78 -30.98
N LYS A 165 -36.45 -14.33 -31.54
CA LYS A 165 -36.33 -14.09 -32.98
C LYS A 165 -36.48 -15.37 -33.81
N THR A 166 -35.92 -16.47 -33.32
CA THR A 166 -36.07 -17.80 -33.97
C THR A 166 -37.51 -18.26 -33.97
N GLN A 167 -38.16 -18.17 -32.80
CA GLN A 167 -39.57 -18.53 -32.67
C GLN A 167 -40.48 -17.63 -33.54
N ALA A 168 -40.22 -16.33 -33.59
CA ALA A 168 -40.97 -15.42 -34.44
C ALA A 168 -40.83 -15.78 -35.93
N ALA A 169 -39.65 -16.18 -36.37
CA ALA A 169 -39.42 -16.64 -37.74
C ALA A 169 -40.14 -17.97 -38.05
N GLU A 170 -40.20 -18.87 -37.10
CA GLU A 170 -40.98 -20.12 -37.22
C GLU A 170 -42.46 -19.85 -37.31
N ILE A 171 -42.99 -18.99 -36.44
CA ILE A 171 -44.41 -18.58 -36.46
C ILE A 171 -44.73 -17.94 -37.82
N ASP A 172 -43.87 -17.13 -38.36
CA ASP A 172 -44.11 -16.49 -39.67
C ASP A 172 -44.12 -17.48 -40.83
N LYS A 173 -43.24 -18.50 -40.77
CA LYS A 173 -43.25 -19.62 -41.70
C LYS A 173 -44.54 -20.42 -41.60
N LEU A 174 -45.00 -20.74 -40.38
CA LEU A 174 -46.24 -21.45 -40.15
C LEU A 174 -47.46 -20.66 -40.63
N LYS A 175 -47.54 -19.37 -40.36
CA LYS A 175 -48.60 -18.49 -40.88
C LYS A 175 -48.61 -18.44 -42.40
N THR A 176 -47.48 -18.40 -43.05
CA THR A 176 -47.37 -18.45 -44.53
C THR A 176 -47.82 -19.77 -45.07
N TRP A 177 -47.49 -20.89 -44.43
CA TRP A 177 -47.93 -22.24 -44.81
C TRP A 177 -49.45 -22.40 -44.67
N ILE A 178 -50.02 -21.91 -43.54
CA ILE A 178 -51.47 -21.95 -43.26
C ILE A 178 -52.22 -21.18 -44.36
N LYS A 179 -51.79 -19.99 -44.72
CA LYS A 179 -52.36 -19.17 -45.78
C LYS A 179 -52.31 -19.90 -47.16
N ALA A 180 -51.19 -20.53 -47.47
CA ALA A 180 -51.01 -21.26 -48.70
C ALA A 180 -51.95 -22.49 -48.83
N HIS A 181 -52.43 -23.02 -47.73
CA HIS A 181 -53.37 -24.15 -47.67
C HIS A 181 -54.83 -23.72 -47.53
N GLY A 182 -55.13 -22.41 -47.68
CA GLY A 182 -56.51 -21.90 -47.72
C GLY A 182 -57.13 -21.59 -46.36
N TYR A 183 -56.39 -21.56 -45.30
CA TYR A 183 -56.86 -21.21 -43.96
C TYR A 183 -56.45 -19.79 -43.59
N ASP A 184 -57.28 -19.07 -42.82
CA ASP A 184 -56.86 -17.76 -42.28
C ASP A 184 -56.19 -17.95 -40.92
N PRO A 185 -54.95 -17.46 -40.74
CA PRO A 185 -54.26 -17.55 -39.44
C PRO A 185 -54.94 -16.77 -38.32
N ALA A 186 -55.90 -15.89 -38.61
CA ALA A 186 -56.67 -15.15 -37.61
C ALA A 186 -57.85 -15.97 -37.03
N ASP A 187 -58.18 -17.10 -37.66
CA ASP A 187 -59.28 -17.99 -37.21
C ASP A 187 -58.79 -19.16 -36.35
N ILE A 188 -57.51 -19.21 -36.03
CA ILE A 188 -56.88 -20.20 -35.16
C ILE A 188 -56.40 -19.53 -33.86
#